data_42a2ea089c0b105a7c9062c4c5f7a383
#
_entry.id   42a2ea089c0b105a7c9062c4c5f7a383
#
_cell.length_a   1.000
_cell.length_b   1.000
_cell.length_c   1.000
_cell.angle_alpha   90.00
_cell.angle_beta   90.00
_cell.angle_gamma   90.00
#
_symmetry.space_group_name_H-M   'P 1'
#
loop_
_entity.id
_entity.type
_entity.pdbx_description
1 polymer ?
#
loop_
_entity_poly.entity_id
_entity_poly.type
_entity_poly.pdbx_seq_one_letter_code
_entity_poly.pdbx_strand_id
1 'polypeptide(L)'
;MHFVHHRIEAAPRAWAAVAQRLARTDLAGGTLYGVWRSQIGRPRDELQAMTLWPHETRAAAAERALLGGAADIRHICSQALVPTLRPTDATPPVRQGNYAFRWFATPPPHWPEFLDLCTAAWPGFEAAYDSQVIGLWQATGDRTDSGEEKGGDESSGAGIHAGVRSLLMTRRPNLAMWERSKLPAGAAEAEVRDKLSRRYDLCDWTVVSTSTLLTATDTQDTARWT
;
A
#
# COMPACT_ATOMS: atom_id res chain seq x y z
N MET A 1 -10.19 -14.05 -1.14
CA MET A 1 -8.83 -13.48 -1.26
C MET A 1 -8.50 -12.75 0.03
N HIS A 2 -7.38 -13.07 0.63
CA HIS A 2 -6.86 -12.40 1.81
C HIS A 2 -5.47 -11.85 1.51
N PHE A 3 -5.20 -10.64 1.94
CA PHE A 3 -3.92 -10.00 1.72
C PHE A 3 -3.24 -9.77 3.05
N VAL A 4 -1.92 -9.71 3.03
CA VAL A 4 -1.14 -9.20 4.15
C VAL A 4 -0.16 -8.17 3.61
N HIS A 5 -0.22 -6.96 4.14
CA HIS A 5 0.72 -5.89 3.87
C HIS A 5 1.83 -5.93 4.91
N HIS A 6 3.07 -5.92 4.46
CA HIS A 6 4.27 -5.96 5.28
C HIS A 6 5.08 -4.68 5.07
N ARG A 7 5.44 -4.01 6.17
CA ARG A 7 6.45 -2.96 6.20
C ARG A 7 7.71 -3.56 6.81
N ILE A 8 8.81 -3.49 6.09
CA ILE A 8 10.05 -4.17 6.39
C ILE A 8 11.18 -3.16 6.40
N GLU A 9 11.71 -2.83 7.57
CA GLU A 9 12.91 -2.02 7.70
C GLU A 9 14.14 -2.93 7.63
N ALA A 10 14.87 -2.82 6.53
CA ALA A 10 16.12 -3.51 6.36
C ALA A 10 17.26 -2.83 7.15
N ALA A 11 18.32 -3.57 7.45
CA ALA A 11 19.55 -2.97 7.94
C ALA A 11 20.10 -1.94 6.93
N PRO A 12 20.89 -0.94 7.36
CA PRO A 12 21.40 0.07 6.46
C PRO A 12 22.09 -0.52 5.25
N ARG A 13 21.66 -0.09 4.05
CA ARG A 13 22.15 -0.56 2.74
C ARG A 13 21.82 -2.01 2.36
N ALA A 14 21.09 -2.77 3.20
CA ALA A 14 20.73 -4.15 2.91
C ALA A 14 19.43 -4.30 2.10
N TRP A 15 18.66 -3.21 1.88
CA TRP A 15 17.35 -3.26 1.26
C TRP A 15 17.32 -4.00 -0.08
N ALA A 16 18.35 -3.87 -0.94
CA ALA A 16 18.37 -4.51 -2.25
C ALA A 16 18.49 -6.05 -2.13
N ALA A 17 19.38 -6.53 -1.26
CA ALA A 17 19.53 -7.95 -0.99
C ALA A 17 18.26 -8.56 -0.36
N VAL A 18 17.67 -7.85 0.60
CA VAL A 18 16.40 -8.24 1.23
C VAL A 18 15.30 -8.31 0.17
N ALA A 19 15.13 -7.26 -0.65
CA ALA A 19 14.10 -7.22 -1.69
C ALA A 19 14.26 -8.33 -2.73
N GLN A 20 15.47 -8.61 -3.20
CA GLN A 20 15.74 -9.70 -4.15
C GLN A 20 15.38 -11.07 -3.57
N ARG A 21 15.63 -11.27 -2.29
CA ARG A 21 15.22 -12.49 -1.61
C ARG A 21 13.71 -12.59 -1.50
N LEU A 22 13.02 -11.52 -1.04
CA LEU A 22 11.55 -11.50 -0.97
C LEU A 22 10.92 -11.83 -2.32
N ALA A 23 11.46 -11.26 -3.41
CA ALA A 23 10.96 -11.52 -4.77
C ALA A 23 11.13 -12.98 -5.24
N ARG A 24 11.97 -13.77 -4.57
CA ARG A 24 12.24 -15.18 -4.90
C ARG A 24 11.66 -16.16 -3.88
N THR A 25 11.05 -15.67 -2.81
CA THR A 25 10.51 -16.52 -1.74
C THR A 25 9.33 -17.34 -2.25
N ASP A 26 9.38 -18.65 -2.05
CA ASP A 26 8.22 -19.53 -2.18
C ASP A 26 7.36 -19.41 -0.91
N LEU A 27 6.14 -18.98 -1.08
CA LEU A 27 5.21 -18.72 0.02
C LEU A 27 4.40 -19.94 0.45
N ALA A 28 4.69 -21.13 -0.11
CA ALA A 28 4.04 -22.39 0.27
C ALA A 28 2.50 -22.29 0.36
N GLY A 29 1.86 -21.85 -0.72
CA GLY A 29 0.40 -21.71 -0.83
C GLY A 29 -0.12 -20.27 -0.85
N GLY A 30 0.75 -19.30 -0.65
CA GLY A 30 0.51 -17.88 -0.93
C GLY A 30 1.13 -17.43 -2.26
N THR A 31 0.87 -16.21 -2.65
CA THR A 31 1.46 -15.56 -3.82
C THR A 31 2.04 -14.21 -3.41
N LEU A 32 3.24 -13.89 -3.88
CA LEU A 32 3.80 -12.56 -3.73
C LEU A 32 3.03 -11.60 -4.66
N TYR A 33 2.30 -10.65 -4.09
CA TYR A 33 1.57 -9.66 -4.85
C TYR A 33 2.46 -8.52 -5.35
N GLY A 34 3.54 -8.20 -4.62
CA GLY A 34 4.56 -7.27 -5.03
C GLY A 34 5.52 -6.89 -3.92
N VAL A 35 6.67 -6.33 -4.34
CA VAL A 35 7.67 -5.71 -3.46
C VAL A 35 7.94 -4.31 -3.95
N TRP A 36 7.90 -3.34 -3.04
CA TRP A 36 8.14 -1.92 -3.33
C TRP A 36 9.24 -1.36 -2.42
N ARG A 37 10.04 -0.46 -2.97
CA ARG A 37 11.00 0.34 -2.21
C ARG A 37 10.44 1.71 -1.92
N SER A 38 10.63 2.20 -0.70
CA SER A 38 10.25 3.56 -0.29
C SER A 38 10.94 4.63 -1.15
N GLN A 39 10.19 5.66 -1.52
CA GLN A 39 10.69 6.87 -2.18
C GLN A 39 10.52 8.10 -1.27
N ILE A 40 9.31 8.35 -0.78
CA ILE A 40 8.97 9.50 0.05
C ILE A 40 8.02 9.07 1.17
N GLY A 41 8.20 9.62 2.36
CA GLY A 41 7.33 9.43 3.51
C GLY A 41 7.66 8.22 4.37
N ARG A 42 8.77 7.52 4.08
CA ARG A 42 9.29 6.38 4.85
C ARG A 42 10.81 6.35 4.85
N PRO A 43 11.46 5.62 5.79
CA PRO A 43 12.90 5.43 5.78
C PRO A 43 13.42 4.91 4.44
N ARG A 44 14.63 5.30 4.08
CA ARG A 44 15.30 4.93 2.82
C ARG A 44 15.41 3.41 2.63
N ASP A 45 15.68 2.68 3.71
CA ASP A 45 15.90 1.24 3.70
C ASP A 45 14.62 0.46 4.07
N GLU A 46 13.45 1.13 4.03
CA GLU A 46 12.15 0.48 4.20
C GLU A 46 11.63 -0.06 2.87
N LEU A 47 11.22 -1.31 2.91
CA LEU A 47 10.48 -2.00 1.86
C LEU A 47 9.03 -2.17 2.28
N GLN A 48 8.15 -2.19 1.29
CA GLN A 48 6.79 -2.68 1.46
C GLN A 48 6.63 -3.95 0.63
N ALA A 49 5.94 -4.95 1.15
CA ALA A 49 5.57 -6.13 0.42
C ALA A 49 4.09 -6.44 0.66
N MET A 50 3.44 -7.03 -0.33
CA MET A 50 2.12 -7.61 -0.15
C MET A 50 2.14 -9.07 -0.55
N THR A 51 1.50 -9.90 0.27
CA THR A 51 1.24 -11.31 0.00
C THR A 51 -0.26 -11.54 -0.15
N LEU A 52 -0.62 -12.46 -1.04
CA LEU A 52 -1.99 -12.84 -1.33
C LEU A 52 -2.19 -14.32 -0.97
N TRP A 53 -3.28 -14.62 -0.30
CA TRP A 53 -3.61 -15.94 0.18
C TRP A 53 -5.00 -16.37 -0.26
N PRO A 54 -5.22 -17.62 -0.65
CA PRO A 54 -6.54 -18.13 -1.05
C PRO A 54 -7.50 -18.17 0.14
N HIS A 55 -6.98 -18.38 1.35
CA HIS A 55 -7.73 -18.48 2.59
C HIS A 55 -7.27 -17.41 3.58
N GLU A 56 -8.07 -17.19 4.63
CA GLU A 56 -7.69 -16.33 5.75
C GLU A 56 -6.36 -16.80 6.34
N THR A 57 -5.39 -15.89 6.37
CA THR A 57 -4.05 -16.18 6.87
C THR A 57 -3.67 -15.08 7.86
N ARG A 58 -3.23 -15.50 9.04
CA ARG A 58 -2.77 -14.58 10.08
C ARG A 58 -1.52 -13.83 9.64
N ALA A 59 -1.43 -12.56 10.00
CA ALA A 59 -0.29 -11.70 9.68
C ALA A 59 1.05 -12.34 10.09
N ALA A 60 1.14 -12.93 11.27
CA ALA A 60 2.35 -13.62 11.75
C ALA A 60 2.72 -14.87 10.92
N ALA A 61 1.75 -15.58 10.37
CA ALA A 61 2.02 -16.73 9.51
C ALA A 61 2.53 -16.30 8.13
N ALA A 62 1.89 -15.28 7.53
CA ALA A 62 2.32 -14.69 6.27
C ALA A 62 3.72 -14.07 6.40
N GLU A 63 4.00 -13.40 7.51
CA GLU A 63 5.31 -12.83 7.82
C GLU A 63 6.40 -13.91 7.88
N ARG A 64 6.18 -14.98 8.63
CA ARG A 64 7.13 -16.10 8.70
C ARG A 64 7.37 -16.75 7.33
N ALA A 65 6.32 -16.94 6.53
CA ALA A 65 6.44 -17.47 5.18
C ALA A 65 7.27 -16.56 4.28
N LEU A 66 7.04 -15.24 4.34
CA LEU A 66 7.74 -14.27 3.52
C LEU A 66 9.20 -14.12 3.93
N LEU A 67 9.50 -14.08 5.22
CA LEU A 67 10.84 -13.78 5.71
C LEU A 67 11.77 -14.99 5.73
N GLY A 68 11.26 -16.17 6.02
CA GLY A 68 12.05 -17.41 5.98
C GLY A 68 13.33 -17.39 6.81
N GLY A 69 13.36 -16.67 7.94
CA GLY A 69 14.57 -16.52 8.76
C GLY A 69 15.57 -15.48 8.22
N ALA A 70 15.08 -14.47 7.52
CA ALA A 70 15.87 -13.40 6.93
C ALA A 70 16.80 -12.69 7.92
N ALA A 71 18.09 -12.71 7.67
CA ALA A 71 19.06 -11.77 8.23
C ALA A 71 18.84 -10.37 7.64
N ASP A 72 19.40 -9.34 8.29
CA ASP A 72 19.37 -7.94 7.83
C ASP A 72 18.00 -7.23 7.87
N ILE A 73 17.02 -7.76 8.62
CA ILE A 73 15.78 -7.07 8.95
C ILE A 73 15.86 -6.57 10.38
N ARG A 74 15.61 -5.28 10.56
CA ARG A 74 15.59 -4.61 11.87
C ARG A 74 14.21 -4.59 12.50
N HIS A 75 13.22 -4.33 11.65
CA HIS A 75 11.84 -4.19 12.09
C HIS A 75 10.89 -4.67 11.01
N ILE A 76 9.80 -5.29 11.43
CA ILE A 76 8.69 -5.63 10.53
C ILE A 76 7.37 -5.37 11.23
N CYS A 77 6.43 -4.82 10.46
CA CYS A 77 5.04 -4.68 10.85
C CYS A 77 4.16 -5.26 9.75
N SER A 78 3.32 -6.21 10.09
CA SER A 78 2.44 -6.89 9.14
C SER A 78 0.97 -6.68 9.52
N GLN A 79 0.13 -6.37 8.56
CA GLN A 79 -1.29 -6.11 8.72
C GLN A 79 -2.11 -6.97 7.77
N ALA A 80 -3.02 -7.77 8.29
CA ALA A 80 -3.96 -8.52 7.49
C ALA A 80 -5.05 -7.60 6.90
N LEU A 81 -5.39 -7.85 5.63
CA LEU A 81 -6.23 -6.99 4.81
C LEU A 81 -7.28 -7.81 4.05
N VAL A 82 -8.47 -7.28 3.91
CA VAL A 82 -9.51 -7.82 3.02
C VAL A 82 -9.85 -6.80 1.94
N PRO A 83 -9.98 -7.19 0.66
CA PRO A 83 -10.34 -6.27 -0.40
C PRO A 83 -11.77 -5.75 -0.21
N THR A 84 -12.01 -4.51 -0.63
CA THR A 84 -13.33 -3.90 -0.66
C THR A 84 -13.83 -3.80 -2.11
N LEU A 85 -13.76 -2.64 -2.75
CA LEU A 85 -14.18 -2.40 -4.12
C LEU A 85 -13.22 -3.01 -5.15
N ARG A 86 -11.92 -2.99 -4.86
CA ARG A 86 -10.81 -3.55 -5.66
C ARG A 86 -9.73 -4.06 -4.72
N PRO A 87 -8.87 -5.01 -5.16
CA PRO A 87 -8.93 -5.72 -6.44
C PRO A 87 -10.07 -6.74 -6.47
N THR A 88 -10.59 -7.02 -7.67
CA THR A 88 -11.63 -8.03 -7.90
C THR A 88 -11.04 -9.40 -8.24
N ASP A 89 -9.76 -9.46 -8.53
CA ASP A 89 -9.02 -10.67 -8.87
C ASP A 89 -7.66 -10.73 -8.16
N ALA A 90 -6.93 -11.81 -8.40
CA ALA A 90 -5.64 -12.10 -7.78
C ALA A 90 -4.42 -11.58 -8.57
N THR A 91 -4.63 -10.78 -9.62
CA THR A 91 -3.58 -10.34 -10.54
C THR A 91 -2.65 -9.32 -9.87
N PRO A 92 -1.36 -9.61 -9.71
CA PRO A 92 -0.39 -8.66 -9.17
C PRO A 92 -0.20 -7.46 -10.11
N PRO A 93 0.16 -6.27 -9.56
CA PRO A 93 0.56 -5.16 -10.39
C PRO A 93 1.89 -5.45 -11.09
N VAL A 94 1.96 -5.17 -12.39
CA VAL A 94 3.14 -5.46 -13.23
C VAL A 94 3.82 -4.20 -13.77
N ARG A 95 3.14 -3.05 -13.71
CA ARG A 95 3.61 -1.82 -14.34
C ARG A 95 4.55 -1.04 -13.42
N GLN A 96 5.69 -0.62 -13.97
CA GLN A 96 6.58 0.34 -13.34
C GLN A 96 5.84 1.66 -13.05
N GLY A 97 6.24 2.37 -12.01
CA GLY A 97 5.68 3.67 -11.67
C GLY A 97 5.85 4.05 -10.20
N ASN A 98 5.26 5.19 -9.86
CA ASN A 98 5.14 5.67 -8.50
C ASN A 98 3.86 5.11 -7.87
N TYR A 99 4.01 4.30 -6.85
CA TYR A 99 2.91 3.71 -6.09
C TYR A 99 2.70 4.49 -4.80
N ALA A 100 1.47 4.95 -4.58
CA ALA A 100 1.06 5.58 -3.34
C ALA A 100 0.37 4.56 -2.44
N PHE A 101 0.86 4.39 -1.24
CA PHE A 101 0.23 3.66 -0.14
C PHE A 101 -0.39 4.68 0.79
N ARG A 102 -1.71 4.77 0.78
CA ARG A 102 -2.45 5.72 1.60
C ARG A 102 -3.34 5.00 2.60
N TRP A 103 -3.05 5.23 3.85
CA TRP A 103 -3.87 4.77 4.94
C TRP A 103 -4.93 5.81 5.30
N PHE A 104 -6.09 5.32 5.71
CA PHE A 104 -7.18 6.11 6.25
C PHE A 104 -7.67 5.49 7.54
N ALA A 105 -8.19 6.32 8.44
CA ALA A 105 -9.10 5.94 9.51
C ALA A 105 -10.42 6.67 9.29
N THR A 106 -11.47 5.93 9.00
CA THR A 106 -12.80 6.46 8.68
C THR A 106 -13.79 6.03 9.75
N PRO A 107 -14.53 6.94 10.41
CA PRO A 107 -15.60 6.57 11.33
C PRO A 107 -16.59 5.62 10.67
N PRO A 108 -17.08 4.58 11.38
CA PRO A 108 -17.98 3.59 10.79
C PRO A 108 -19.23 4.18 10.11
N PRO A 109 -19.87 5.25 10.63
CA PRO A 109 -21.02 5.85 9.96
C PRO A 109 -20.69 6.47 8.60
N HIS A 110 -19.44 6.91 8.37
CA HIS A 110 -18.99 7.53 7.14
C HIS A 110 -18.44 6.53 6.12
N TRP A 111 -18.22 5.28 6.52
CA TRP A 111 -17.60 4.27 5.67
C TRP A 111 -18.38 3.98 4.37
N PRO A 112 -19.72 3.86 4.36
CA PRO A 112 -20.47 3.69 3.12
C PRO A 112 -20.27 4.87 2.14
N GLU A 113 -20.42 6.12 2.60
CA GLU A 113 -20.21 7.31 1.77
C GLU A 113 -18.77 7.39 1.23
N PHE A 114 -17.77 7.00 2.04
CA PHE A 114 -16.38 6.91 1.62
C PHE A 114 -16.20 5.96 0.43
N LEU A 115 -16.83 4.78 0.45
CA LEU A 115 -16.79 3.81 -0.64
C LEU A 115 -17.50 4.32 -1.90
N ASP A 116 -18.65 4.98 -1.75
CA ASP A 116 -19.40 5.57 -2.86
C ASP A 116 -18.58 6.66 -3.57
N LEU A 117 -17.94 7.54 -2.82
CA LEU A 117 -17.04 8.56 -3.36
C LEU A 117 -15.84 7.95 -4.09
N CYS A 118 -15.26 6.86 -3.57
CA CYS A 118 -14.22 6.11 -4.26
C CYS A 118 -14.71 5.58 -5.61
N THR A 119 -15.83 4.89 -5.63
CA THR A 119 -16.43 4.32 -6.83
C THR A 119 -16.71 5.40 -7.88
N ALA A 120 -17.27 6.53 -7.46
CA ALA A 120 -17.63 7.63 -8.36
C ALA A 120 -16.42 8.42 -8.90
N ALA A 121 -15.31 8.47 -8.15
CA ALA A 121 -14.14 9.26 -8.54
C ALA A 121 -13.12 8.49 -9.39
N TRP A 122 -12.96 7.18 -9.17
CA TRP A 122 -11.85 6.42 -9.74
C TRP A 122 -11.81 6.38 -11.28
N PRO A 123 -12.93 6.17 -12.02
CA PRO A 123 -12.87 6.17 -13.47
C PRO A 123 -12.33 7.48 -14.07
N GLY A 124 -12.81 8.59 -13.56
CA GLY A 124 -12.35 9.92 -13.98
C GLY A 124 -10.89 10.20 -13.58
N PHE A 125 -10.51 9.77 -12.37
CA PHE A 125 -9.11 9.86 -11.91
C PHE A 125 -8.15 9.04 -12.77
N GLU A 126 -8.50 7.82 -13.11
CA GLU A 126 -7.67 6.93 -13.94
C GLU A 126 -7.52 7.49 -15.36
N ALA A 127 -8.62 7.96 -15.96
CA ALA A 127 -8.61 8.53 -17.31
C ALA A 127 -7.81 9.84 -17.39
N ALA A 128 -7.97 10.74 -16.40
CA ALA A 128 -7.34 12.05 -16.45
C ALA A 128 -5.83 12.05 -16.21
N TYR A 129 -5.31 11.07 -15.47
CA TYR A 129 -3.93 11.12 -14.96
C TYR A 129 -3.07 9.91 -15.33
N ASP A 130 -3.45 9.12 -16.34
CA ASP A 130 -2.78 7.82 -16.66
C ASP A 130 -2.46 7.03 -15.38
N SER A 131 -3.40 7.05 -14.46
CA SER A 131 -3.26 6.47 -13.15
C SER A 131 -4.03 5.16 -13.07
N GLN A 132 -3.75 4.36 -12.05
CA GLN A 132 -4.45 3.12 -11.80
C GLN A 132 -4.74 2.99 -10.31
N VAL A 133 -5.97 2.69 -9.95
CA VAL A 133 -6.33 2.26 -8.61
C VAL A 133 -6.12 0.76 -8.53
N ILE A 134 -5.06 0.35 -7.83
CA ILE A 134 -4.71 -1.06 -7.66
C ILE A 134 -5.71 -1.73 -6.71
N GLY A 135 -6.01 -1.08 -5.60
CA GLY A 135 -6.97 -1.61 -4.65
C GLY A 135 -7.23 -0.71 -3.45
N LEU A 136 -8.30 -1.00 -2.78
CA LEU A 136 -8.67 -0.49 -1.46
C LEU A 136 -8.99 -1.69 -0.58
N TRP A 137 -8.25 -1.84 0.49
CA TRP A 137 -8.40 -2.93 1.44
C TRP A 137 -8.78 -2.38 2.80
N GLN A 138 -9.67 -3.07 3.47
CA GLN A 138 -9.96 -2.84 4.89
C GLN A 138 -8.99 -3.67 5.73
N ALA A 139 -8.39 -3.03 6.74
CA ALA A 139 -7.57 -3.73 7.71
C ALA A 139 -8.46 -4.57 8.65
N THR A 140 -8.05 -5.80 8.90
CA THR A 140 -8.61 -6.62 9.96
C THR A 140 -7.86 -6.37 11.27
N GLY A 141 -8.36 -6.89 12.40
CA GLY A 141 -7.69 -6.73 13.68
C GLY A 141 -6.36 -7.48 13.82
N ASP A 142 -6.01 -8.34 12.86
CA ASP A 142 -4.80 -9.15 12.91
C ASP A 142 -3.58 -8.38 12.37
N ARG A 143 -2.69 -8.03 13.30
CA ARG A 143 -1.47 -7.26 13.05
C ARG A 143 -0.32 -7.81 13.87
N THR A 144 0.89 -7.78 13.32
CA THR A 144 2.15 -7.98 14.05
C THR A 144 2.98 -6.70 14.03
N ASP A 145 3.80 -6.52 15.04
CA ASP A 145 4.78 -5.45 15.12
C ASP A 145 5.98 -5.97 15.93
N SER A 146 7.10 -6.22 15.26
CA SER A 146 8.32 -6.74 15.89
C SER A 146 9.42 -5.69 15.88
N GLY A 147 9.44 -4.80 16.87
CA GLY A 147 10.46 -3.80 17.03
C GLY A 147 10.22 -2.92 18.26
N GLU A 148 11.29 -2.37 18.83
CA GLU A 148 11.17 -1.31 19.82
C GLU A 148 10.53 -0.09 19.15
N GLU A 149 9.47 0.45 19.74
CA GLU A 149 8.86 1.72 19.35
C GLU A 149 9.89 2.85 19.41
N LYS A 150 10.57 3.10 18.29
CA LYS A 150 11.22 4.40 18.14
C LYS A 150 10.14 5.38 17.69
N GLY A 151 9.73 6.23 18.63
CA GLY A 151 8.71 7.24 18.52
C GLY A 151 8.63 7.94 17.16
N GLY A 152 7.69 7.52 16.38
CA GLY A 152 7.29 8.06 15.09
C GLY A 152 5.86 7.68 14.84
N ASP A 153 4.98 8.39 15.44
CA ASP A 153 3.64 8.86 15.11
C ASP A 153 2.57 7.92 14.47
N GLU A 154 2.88 6.67 14.11
CA GLU A 154 1.85 5.75 13.60
C GLU A 154 1.42 4.69 14.63
N SER A 155 2.21 4.41 15.65
CA SER A 155 1.86 3.45 16.70
C SER A 155 0.92 4.06 17.74
N SER A 156 0.98 5.38 17.96
CA SER A 156 0.07 6.09 18.87
C SER A 156 -1.39 6.09 18.39
N GLY A 157 -1.66 5.79 17.12
CA GLY A 157 -3.01 5.67 16.58
C GLY A 157 -3.73 4.35 16.89
N ALA A 158 -3.05 3.32 17.34
CA ALA A 158 -3.68 2.00 17.57
C ALA A 158 -4.69 1.99 18.74
N GLY A 159 -4.67 3.00 19.60
CA GLY A 159 -5.59 3.11 20.74
C GLY A 159 -6.68 4.19 20.63
N ILE A 160 -6.62 5.06 19.61
CA ILE A 160 -7.47 6.27 19.59
C ILE A 160 -8.51 6.27 18.46
N HIS A 161 -8.29 5.51 17.38
CA HIS A 161 -9.23 5.51 16.26
C HIS A 161 -10.09 4.24 16.23
N ALA A 162 -11.28 4.31 16.82
CA ALA A 162 -12.32 3.29 16.72
C ALA A 162 -12.93 3.19 15.29
N GLY A 163 -12.22 3.68 14.28
CA GLY A 163 -12.66 3.77 12.89
C GLY A 163 -12.24 2.57 12.04
N VAL A 164 -12.85 2.48 10.88
CA VAL A 164 -12.47 1.53 9.83
C VAL A 164 -11.10 1.98 9.27
N ARG A 165 -10.06 1.17 9.52
CA ARG A 165 -8.74 1.41 8.90
C ARG A 165 -8.72 0.80 7.52
N SER A 166 -8.24 1.56 6.53
CA SER A 166 -8.15 1.06 5.16
C SER A 166 -6.87 1.54 4.46
N LEU A 167 -6.36 0.70 3.56
CA LEU A 167 -5.21 0.96 2.71
C LEU A 167 -5.68 1.13 1.26
N LEU A 168 -5.43 2.29 0.68
CA LEU A 168 -5.58 2.53 -0.75
C LEU A 168 -4.21 2.50 -1.42
N MET A 169 -4.08 1.68 -2.46
CA MET A 169 -2.91 1.66 -3.33
C MET A 169 -3.28 2.20 -4.70
N THR A 170 -2.55 3.23 -5.15
CA THR A 170 -2.68 3.78 -6.50
C THR A 170 -1.33 3.83 -7.19
N ARG A 171 -1.30 3.60 -8.48
CA ARG A 171 -0.11 3.74 -9.32
C ARG A 171 -0.25 4.97 -10.21
N ARG A 172 0.85 5.71 -10.41
CA ARG A 172 1.02 6.76 -11.42
C ARG A 172 2.30 6.50 -12.21
N PRO A 173 2.44 7.04 -13.43
CA PRO A 173 3.69 6.90 -14.20
C PRO A 173 4.92 7.39 -13.43
N ASN A 174 4.80 8.52 -12.74
CA ASN A 174 5.90 9.16 -12.01
C ASN A 174 5.38 10.17 -10.97
N LEU A 175 6.30 10.76 -10.21
CA LEU A 175 6.00 11.79 -9.20
C LEU A 175 5.47 13.09 -9.81
N ALA A 176 5.88 13.46 -11.04
CA ALA A 176 5.35 14.65 -11.69
C ALA A 176 3.85 14.51 -11.96
N MET A 177 3.37 13.33 -12.33
CA MET A 177 1.94 13.07 -12.47
C MET A 177 1.20 13.11 -11.12
N TRP A 178 1.88 12.76 -10.02
CA TRP A 178 1.32 12.96 -8.69
C TRP A 178 1.05 14.45 -8.43
N GLU A 179 2.03 15.33 -8.65
CA GLU A 179 1.85 16.77 -8.47
C GLU A 179 0.79 17.32 -9.43
N ARG A 180 0.81 16.91 -10.70
CA ARG A 180 -0.19 17.30 -11.69
C ARG A 180 -1.62 16.95 -11.24
N SER A 181 -1.82 15.83 -10.58
CA SER A 181 -3.14 15.38 -10.11
C SER A 181 -3.73 16.21 -8.97
N LYS A 182 -2.97 17.13 -8.39
CA LYS A 182 -3.44 18.08 -7.37
C LYS A 182 -4.05 19.36 -7.98
N LEU A 183 -3.74 19.63 -9.26
CA LEU A 183 -4.12 20.85 -9.95
C LEU A 183 -5.05 20.52 -11.14
N PRO A 184 -6.37 20.57 -10.94
CA PRO A 184 -7.32 20.25 -12.01
C PRO A 184 -7.22 21.25 -13.16
N ALA A 185 -7.20 20.76 -14.40
CA ALA A 185 -7.10 21.59 -15.61
C ALA A 185 -8.44 21.87 -16.28
N GLY A 186 -9.56 21.50 -15.68
CA GLY A 186 -10.89 21.73 -16.24
C GLY A 186 -11.98 21.16 -15.37
N ALA A 187 -13.23 21.35 -15.75
CA ALA A 187 -14.41 21.01 -14.94
C ALA A 187 -14.47 19.52 -14.57
N ALA A 188 -14.14 18.61 -15.52
CA ALA A 188 -14.16 17.18 -15.26
C ALA A 188 -13.12 16.76 -14.22
N GLU A 189 -11.90 17.29 -14.30
CA GLU A 189 -10.87 17.02 -13.29
C GLU A 189 -11.21 17.67 -11.94
N ALA A 190 -11.84 18.86 -11.96
CA ALA A 190 -12.31 19.52 -10.75
C ALA A 190 -13.37 18.68 -10.03
N GLU A 191 -14.33 18.10 -10.75
CA GLU A 191 -15.35 17.22 -10.18
C GLU A 191 -14.72 15.97 -9.53
N VAL A 192 -13.74 15.35 -10.18
CA VAL A 192 -12.97 14.23 -9.61
C VAL A 192 -12.26 14.68 -8.34
N ARG A 193 -11.64 15.85 -8.37
CA ARG A 193 -10.92 16.42 -7.23
C ARG A 193 -11.84 16.69 -6.04
N ASP A 194 -13.02 17.21 -6.29
CA ASP A 194 -14.03 17.51 -5.25
C ASP A 194 -14.47 16.23 -4.55
N LYS A 195 -14.78 15.16 -5.30
CA LYS A 195 -15.12 13.85 -4.73
C LYS A 195 -13.97 13.28 -3.88
N LEU A 196 -12.72 13.38 -4.38
CA LEU A 196 -11.54 12.93 -3.64
C LEU A 196 -11.28 13.78 -2.40
N SER A 197 -11.55 15.10 -2.43
CA SER A 197 -11.44 15.99 -1.27
C SER A 197 -12.51 15.65 -0.23
N ARG A 198 -13.78 15.55 -0.65
CA ARG A 198 -14.87 15.14 0.24
C ARG A 198 -14.57 13.85 0.97
N ARG A 199 -13.94 12.89 0.32
CA ARG A 199 -13.51 11.63 0.95
C ARG A 199 -12.54 11.86 2.12
N TYR A 200 -11.64 12.86 2.03
CA TYR A 200 -10.74 13.18 3.15
C TYR A 200 -11.48 13.80 4.33
N ASP A 201 -12.54 14.58 4.06
CA ASP A 201 -13.37 15.20 5.10
C ASP A 201 -14.12 14.14 5.93
N LEU A 202 -14.32 12.94 5.40
CA LEU A 202 -14.93 11.81 6.09
C LEU A 202 -13.99 11.04 7.02
N CYS A 203 -12.70 11.37 7.02
CA CYS A 203 -11.69 10.62 7.74
C CYS A 203 -11.15 11.37 8.95
N ASP A 204 -10.99 10.69 10.07
CA ASP A 204 -10.30 11.25 11.24
C ASP A 204 -8.81 11.46 10.97
N TRP A 205 -8.25 10.60 10.10
CA TRP A 205 -6.82 10.58 9.84
C TRP A 205 -6.51 9.98 8.48
N THR A 206 -5.46 10.50 7.83
CA THR A 206 -4.89 9.93 6.60
C THR A 206 -3.39 10.20 6.52
N VAL A 207 -2.64 9.21 6.07
CA VAL A 207 -1.21 9.32 5.77
C VAL A 207 -0.88 8.64 4.46
N VAL A 208 0.12 9.14 3.75
CA VAL A 208 0.56 8.58 2.48
C VAL A 208 2.07 8.48 2.41
N SER A 209 2.54 7.38 1.88
CA SER A 209 3.91 7.20 1.42
C SER A 209 3.94 6.80 -0.04
N THR A 210 5.06 7.05 -0.72
CA THR A 210 5.24 6.61 -2.10
C THR A 210 6.39 5.65 -2.23
N SER A 211 6.27 4.74 -3.18
CA SER A 211 7.22 3.65 -3.39
C SER A 211 7.32 3.30 -4.87
N THR A 212 8.45 2.70 -5.26
CA THR A 212 8.68 2.14 -6.60
C THR A 212 8.46 0.63 -6.56
N LEU A 213 7.70 0.09 -7.52
CA LEU A 213 7.51 -1.35 -7.66
C LEU A 213 8.80 -2.01 -8.17
N LEU A 214 9.41 -2.86 -7.34
CA LEU A 214 10.63 -3.59 -7.69
C LEU A 214 10.34 -4.82 -8.55
N THR A 215 9.19 -5.46 -8.35
CA THR A 215 8.74 -6.66 -9.07
C THR A 215 7.99 -6.35 -10.39
N ALA A 216 8.10 -5.13 -10.92
CA ALA A 216 7.52 -4.78 -12.21
C ALA A 216 8.11 -5.65 -13.33
N THR A 217 7.25 -6.02 -14.30
CA THR A 217 7.62 -6.89 -15.43
C THR A 217 7.48 -6.21 -16.79
N ASP A 218 6.96 -4.98 -16.83
CA ASP A 218 6.78 -4.18 -18.04
C ASP A 218 8.04 -3.42 -18.49
N THR A 219 9.14 -3.56 -17.76
CA THR A 219 10.39 -2.86 -18.05
C THR A 219 11.61 -3.72 -17.72
N GLN A 220 12.68 -3.54 -18.50
CA GLN A 220 14.01 -4.10 -18.23
C GLN A 220 14.92 -3.12 -17.46
N ASP A 221 14.40 -1.95 -17.08
CA ASP A 221 15.15 -0.97 -16.31
C ASP A 221 15.52 -1.55 -14.94
N THR A 222 16.82 -1.73 -14.70
CA THR A 222 17.37 -2.25 -13.44
C THR A 222 17.69 -1.13 -12.44
N ALA A 223 17.58 0.14 -12.81
CA ALA A 223 17.88 1.27 -11.93
C ALA A 223 17.00 1.27 -10.67
N ARG A 224 15.81 0.65 -10.73
CA ARG A 224 14.95 0.46 -9.57
C ARG A 224 15.56 -0.39 -8.44
N TRP A 225 16.63 -1.15 -8.74
CA TRP A 225 17.33 -2.01 -7.80
C TRP A 225 18.61 -1.39 -7.20
N THR A 226 18.94 -0.15 -7.54
CA THR A 226 20.18 0.53 -7.11
C THR A 226 19.96 1.65 -6.09
#